data_10b5b32e8702945b88d2a952a2fe6f3a
#
_entry.id   10b5b32e8702945b88d2a952a2fe6f3a
#
_cell.length_a   1.000
_cell.length_b   1.000
_cell.length_c   1.000
_cell.angle_alpha   90.00
_cell.angle_beta   90.00
_cell.angle_gamma   90.00
#
_symmetry.space_group_name_H-M   'P 1'
#
loop_
_entity.id
_entity.type
_entity.pdbx_description
1 polymer ?
#
loop_
_entity_poly.entity_id
_entity_poly.type
_entity_poly.pdbx_seq_one_letter_code
_entity_poly.pdbx_strand_id
1 'polypeptide(L)'
;MKTPNFIESYQTEQYDFCDRVIARLEEYISSQDDSNVAMHFMNGSVTNGGEQSRRDYSFNFQAMQDPLVVEMHEILRQYIPNYAEIYNGFGMQGCMSETMKVQKTPPKGGFHTWHAEHARNESASWRNLTWTLYLNDIPDGEGETEFIEYGMKVQPKKGLLCFFPAAWTHTHRGNPVYSCDKYIATGW
;
A
#
# COMPACT_ATOMS: atom_id res chain seq x y z
N MET A 1 4.43 11.48 -28.45
CA MET A 1 4.86 11.40 -27.05
C MET A 1 3.79 10.64 -26.24
N LYS A 2 4.17 9.65 -25.44
CA LYS A 2 3.23 8.95 -24.56
C LYS A 2 2.91 9.92 -23.42
N THR A 3 1.62 10.14 -23.12
CA THR A 3 1.23 10.98 -22.00
C THR A 3 1.74 10.33 -20.71
N PRO A 4 2.46 11.05 -19.84
CA PRO A 4 2.94 10.49 -18.59
C PRO A 4 1.75 10.07 -17.69
N ASN A 5 1.84 8.89 -17.11
CA ASN A 5 0.81 8.39 -16.19
C ASN A 5 1.17 8.56 -14.71
N PHE A 6 2.36 9.05 -14.41
CA PHE A 6 2.87 9.29 -13.04
C PHE A 6 2.88 8.06 -12.13
N ILE A 7 2.80 6.86 -12.70
CA ILE A 7 2.86 5.59 -11.98
C ILE A 7 4.21 4.95 -12.31
N GLU A 8 5.08 4.81 -11.32
CA GLU A 8 6.41 4.22 -11.48
C GLU A 8 6.60 3.05 -10.52
N SER A 9 7.31 2.03 -11.00
CA SER A 9 7.62 0.86 -10.19
C SER A 9 9.10 0.52 -10.28
N TYR A 10 9.70 0.22 -9.12
CA TYR A 10 11.11 -0.08 -8.96
C TYR A 10 11.27 -1.43 -8.26
N GLN A 11 12.07 -2.32 -8.83
CA GLN A 11 12.46 -3.55 -8.14
C GLN A 11 13.58 -3.23 -7.17
N THR A 12 13.30 -3.34 -5.86
CA THR A 12 14.22 -2.87 -4.81
C THR A 12 15.24 -3.91 -4.37
N GLU A 13 15.03 -5.18 -4.70
CA GLU A 13 15.84 -6.32 -4.20
C GLU A 13 15.90 -6.44 -2.66
N GLN A 14 15.01 -5.74 -1.94
CA GLN A 14 14.92 -5.74 -0.47
C GLN A 14 14.13 -6.96 0.05
N TYR A 15 14.52 -8.15 -0.39
CA TYR A 15 13.77 -9.39 -0.11
C TYR A 15 13.78 -9.77 1.36
N ASP A 16 14.94 -9.63 2.03
CA ASP A 16 15.06 -9.87 3.48
C ASP A 16 14.20 -8.91 4.30
N PHE A 17 14.19 -7.63 3.93
CA PHE A 17 13.30 -6.64 4.55
C PHE A 17 11.83 -7.04 4.41
N CYS A 18 11.41 -7.46 3.22
CA CYS A 18 10.04 -7.94 2.98
C CYS A 18 9.69 -9.10 3.91
N ASP A 19 10.57 -10.09 4.07
CA ASP A 19 10.35 -11.24 4.94
C ASP A 19 10.23 -10.83 6.42
N ARG A 20 11.07 -9.92 6.88
CA ARG A 20 11.02 -9.40 8.25
C ARG A 20 9.74 -8.60 8.53
N VAL A 21 9.27 -7.82 7.57
CA VAL A 21 7.99 -7.09 7.69
C VAL A 21 6.81 -8.06 7.78
N ILE A 22 6.80 -9.11 6.95
CA ILE A 22 5.77 -10.16 7.02
C ILE A 22 5.80 -10.86 8.38
N ALA A 23 6.98 -11.31 8.83
CA ALA A 23 7.14 -11.99 10.12
C ALA A 23 6.64 -11.11 11.28
N ARG A 24 7.00 -9.83 11.28
CA ARG A 24 6.54 -8.87 12.29
C ARG A 24 5.03 -8.68 12.27
N LEU A 25 4.41 -8.60 11.08
CA LEU A 25 2.95 -8.51 10.96
C LEU A 25 2.26 -9.77 11.52
N GLU A 26 2.79 -10.96 11.22
CA GLU A 26 2.24 -12.22 11.74
C GLU A 26 2.38 -12.32 13.27
N GLU A 27 3.49 -11.82 13.84
CA GLU A 27 3.64 -11.70 15.30
C GLU A 27 2.55 -10.80 15.89
N TYR A 28 2.26 -9.64 15.28
CA TYR A 28 1.21 -8.75 15.75
C TYR A 28 -0.18 -9.39 15.64
N ILE A 29 -0.48 -10.06 14.52
CA ILE A 29 -1.74 -10.78 14.35
C ILE A 29 -1.89 -11.86 15.41
N SER A 30 -0.83 -12.65 15.68
CA SER A 30 -0.86 -13.75 16.63
C SER A 30 -0.90 -13.31 18.09
N SER A 31 -0.39 -12.11 18.40
CA SER A 31 -0.38 -11.56 19.77
C SER A 31 -1.72 -10.94 20.18
N GLN A 32 -2.63 -10.74 19.23
CA GLN A 32 -3.95 -10.20 19.55
C GLN A 32 -4.83 -11.30 20.12
N ASP A 33 -5.45 -11.05 21.25
CA ASP A 33 -6.52 -11.88 21.74
C ASP A 33 -7.78 -11.63 20.86
N ASP A 34 -8.67 -12.62 20.74
CA ASP A 34 -9.84 -12.58 19.86
C ASP A 34 -10.73 -11.34 20.07
N SER A 35 -10.71 -10.73 21.27
CA SER A 35 -11.45 -9.51 21.57
C SER A 35 -10.81 -8.25 20.96
N ASN A 36 -9.51 -8.26 20.72
CA ASN A 36 -8.73 -7.15 20.17
C ASN A 36 -8.53 -7.25 18.66
N VAL A 37 -8.62 -8.44 18.08
CA VAL A 37 -8.55 -8.67 16.63
C VAL A 37 -9.58 -7.81 15.89
N ALA A 38 -10.76 -7.58 16.49
CA ALA A 38 -11.80 -6.72 15.91
C ALA A 38 -11.38 -5.23 15.80
N MET A 39 -10.46 -4.74 16.61
CA MET A 39 -10.00 -3.33 16.54
C MET A 39 -8.91 -3.12 15.47
N HIS A 40 -8.19 -4.16 15.09
CA HIS A 40 -7.15 -4.12 14.05
C HIS A 40 -7.61 -4.75 12.74
N PHE A 41 -8.68 -5.52 12.77
CA PHE A 41 -9.46 -5.85 11.61
C PHE A 41 -10.15 -4.56 11.17
N MET A 42 -9.68 -3.95 10.14
CA MET A 42 -10.53 -2.99 9.45
C MET A 42 -11.63 -3.79 8.73
N ASN A 43 -12.56 -4.28 9.53
CA ASN A 43 -13.85 -4.69 9.02
C ASN A 43 -14.35 -3.52 8.20
N GLY A 44 -14.43 -3.70 6.89
CA GLY A 44 -14.76 -2.66 5.97
C GLY A 44 -15.92 -1.84 6.48
N SER A 45 -15.86 -0.55 6.29
CA SER A 45 -17.02 0.30 6.49
C SER A 45 -18.18 -0.33 5.74
N VAL A 46 -19.27 -0.64 6.46
CA VAL A 46 -20.52 -1.05 5.84
C VAL A 46 -20.94 0.12 4.96
N THR A 47 -20.74 0.00 3.66
CA THR A 47 -21.29 0.95 2.70
C THR A 47 -22.79 0.70 2.59
N ASN A 48 -23.54 1.73 2.24
CA ASN A 48 -25.00 1.71 2.08
C ASN A 48 -25.48 0.47 1.32
N GLY A 49 -25.88 -0.58 2.05
CA GLY A 49 -26.28 -1.87 1.47
C GLY A 49 -25.82 -3.08 2.27
N GLY A 50 -25.04 -2.92 3.32
CA GLY A 50 -24.63 -4.03 4.20
C GLY A 50 -23.49 -4.91 3.67
N GLU A 51 -22.90 -4.57 2.53
CA GLU A 51 -21.74 -5.29 2.00
C GLU A 51 -20.44 -4.84 2.69
N GLN A 52 -19.64 -5.79 3.10
CA GLN A 52 -18.34 -5.56 3.68
C GLN A 52 -17.37 -5.06 2.60
N SER A 53 -16.99 -3.77 2.63
CA SER A 53 -16.16 -3.15 1.60
C SER A 53 -14.68 -3.51 1.73
N ARG A 54 -14.26 -4.07 2.89
CA ARG A 54 -12.85 -4.41 3.17
C ARG A 54 -12.74 -5.63 4.07
N ARG A 55 -11.80 -6.53 3.73
CA ARG A 55 -11.45 -7.70 4.52
C ARG A 55 -9.95 -7.94 4.45
N ASP A 56 -9.22 -7.36 5.38
CA ASP A 56 -7.77 -7.53 5.55
C ASP A 56 -7.37 -7.31 7.02
N TYR A 57 -6.16 -7.74 7.37
CA TYR A 57 -5.49 -7.33 8.60
C TYR A 57 -4.63 -6.11 8.29
N SER A 58 -4.67 -5.09 9.14
CA SER A 58 -3.94 -3.86 8.88
C SER A 58 -3.40 -3.25 10.17
N PHE A 59 -2.09 -3.00 10.23
CA PHE A 59 -1.42 -2.37 11.35
C PHE A 59 -0.62 -1.16 10.87
N ASN A 60 -0.68 -0.07 11.61
CA ASN A 60 0.14 1.11 11.36
C ASN A 60 1.45 1.00 12.14
N PHE A 61 2.50 0.50 11.50
CA PHE A 61 3.82 0.31 12.11
C PHE A 61 4.45 1.64 12.56
N GLN A 62 4.18 2.73 11.84
CA GLN A 62 4.62 4.08 12.24
C GLN A 62 3.99 4.50 13.58
N ALA A 63 2.67 4.33 13.73
CA ALA A 63 1.98 4.65 14.97
C ALA A 63 2.42 3.74 16.13
N MET A 64 2.83 2.51 15.84
CA MET A 64 3.37 1.55 16.81
C MET A 64 4.85 1.76 17.12
N GLN A 65 5.50 2.71 16.44
CA GLN A 65 6.93 2.98 16.54
C GLN A 65 7.81 1.75 16.26
N ASP A 66 7.39 0.90 15.32
CA ASP A 66 8.15 -0.30 14.95
C ASP A 66 9.47 0.08 14.30
N PRO A 67 10.62 -0.53 14.70
CA PRO A 67 11.93 -0.21 14.14
C PRO A 67 12.06 -0.37 12.61
N LEU A 68 11.25 -1.25 11.98
CA LEU A 68 11.25 -1.46 10.53
C LEU A 68 10.81 -0.21 9.75
N VAL A 69 10.13 0.74 10.40
CA VAL A 69 9.76 2.03 9.80
C VAL A 69 11.01 2.84 9.39
N VAL A 70 12.05 2.83 10.22
CA VAL A 70 13.29 3.56 9.92
C VAL A 70 13.94 3.01 8.66
N GLU A 71 14.00 1.68 8.53
CA GLU A 71 14.57 1.03 7.35
C GLU A 71 13.71 1.26 6.10
N MET A 72 12.38 1.25 6.22
CA MET A 72 11.50 1.62 5.11
C MET A 72 11.76 3.05 4.63
N HIS A 73 11.98 4.00 5.54
CA HIS A 73 12.32 5.37 5.17
C HIS A 73 13.66 5.46 4.42
N GLU A 74 14.65 4.63 4.78
CA GLU A 74 15.91 4.56 4.02
C GLU A 74 15.69 4.00 2.61
N ILE A 75 14.83 3.00 2.46
CA ILE A 75 14.44 2.48 1.13
C ILE A 75 13.76 3.59 0.31
N LEU A 76 12.79 4.29 0.88
CA LEU A 76 12.10 5.39 0.19
C LEU A 76 13.07 6.49 -0.26
N ARG A 77 14.04 6.87 0.58
CA ARG A 77 15.06 7.88 0.24
C ARG A 77 15.93 7.50 -0.95
N GLN A 78 16.10 6.21 -1.24
CA GLN A 78 16.86 5.74 -2.39
C GLN A 78 16.08 5.89 -3.72
N TYR A 79 14.75 5.76 -3.69
CA TYR A 79 13.93 5.67 -4.91
C TYR A 79 13.11 6.93 -5.21
N ILE A 80 12.74 7.72 -4.21
CA ILE A 80 12.00 8.98 -4.41
C ILE A 80 12.75 9.96 -5.33
N PRO A 81 14.09 10.15 -5.23
CA PRO A 81 14.81 11.01 -6.16
C PRO A 81 14.66 10.59 -7.63
N ASN A 82 14.65 9.29 -7.91
CA ASN A 82 14.47 8.77 -9.27
C ASN A 82 13.07 9.13 -9.82
N TYR A 83 12.04 9.02 -8.98
CA TYR A 83 10.69 9.44 -9.34
C TYR A 83 10.63 10.95 -9.62
N ALA A 84 11.27 11.77 -8.78
CA ALA A 84 11.31 13.21 -8.92
C ALA A 84 12.09 13.67 -10.17
N GLU A 85 13.12 12.92 -10.59
CA GLU A 85 13.87 13.19 -11.83
C GLU A 85 13.00 12.97 -13.08
N ILE A 86 12.17 11.93 -13.07
CA ILE A 86 11.24 11.64 -14.18
C ILE A 86 10.16 12.71 -14.27
N TYR A 87 9.66 13.19 -13.13
CA TYR A 87 8.53 14.12 -13.05
C TYR A 87 8.96 15.45 -12.42
N ASN A 88 9.62 16.30 -13.21
CA ASN A 88 10.23 17.58 -12.80
C ASN A 88 9.30 18.56 -12.07
N GLY A 89 7.98 18.41 -12.17
CA GLY A 89 7.01 19.22 -11.45
C GLY A 89 6.81 18.82 -9.98
N PHE A 90 7.40 17.70 -9.58
CA PHE A 90 7.27 17.17 -8.23
C PHE A 90 8.40 17.72 -7.36
N GLY A 91 8.21 18.92 -6.81
CA GLY A 91 9.17 19.56 -5.91
C GLY A 91 9.28 18.82 -4.58
N MET A 92 10.10 17.76 -4.55
CA MET A 92 10.24 16.82 -3.43
C MET A 92 11.10 17.33 -2.28
N GLN A 93 11.45 18.60 -2.24
CA GLN A 93 12.19 19.15 -1.09
C GLN A 93 11.32 19.08 0.16
N GLY A 94 11.69 18.22 1.09
CA GLY A 94 11.03 18.09 2.38
C GLY A 94 9.84 17.13 2.44
N CYS A 95 9.72 16.17 1.53
CA CYS A 95 8.74 15.09 1.67
C CYS A 95 9.01 14.23 2.90
N MET A 96 7.96 13.96 3.65
CA MET A 96 7.94 13.02 4.76
C MET A 96 6.91 11.95 4.49
N SER A 97 7.21 10.70 4.87
CA SER A 97 6.20 9.67 4.97
C SER A 97 5.76 9.57 6.43
N GLU A 98 4.49 9.85 6.70
CA GLU A 98 3.92 9.85 8.06
C GLU A 98 3.25 8.53 8.42
N THR A 99 3.17 7.61 7.47
CA THR A 99 2.46 6.33 7.67
C THR A 99 3.20 5.19 7.00
N MET A 100 3.44 4.13 7.75
CA MET A 100 3.74 2.81 7.22
C MET A 100 2.65 1.85 7.68
N LYS A 101 1.66 1.64 6.84
CA LYS A 101 0.60 0.67 7.07
C LYS A 101 0.96 -0.65 6.43
N VAL A 102 1.04 -1.72 7.22
CA VAL A 102 1.31 -3.07 6.74
C VAL A 102 0.02 -3.88 6.74
N GLN A 103 -0.24 -4.60 5.66
CA GLN A 103 -1.50 -5.28 5.43
C GLN A 103 -1.28 -6.72 4.97
N LYS A 104 -2.12 -7.62 5.52
CA LYS A 104 -2.32 -8.99 5.05
C LYS A 104 -3.72 -9.11 4.49
N THR A 105 -3.83 -9.47 3.23
CA THR A 105 -5.10 -9.75 2.54
C THR A 105 -5.23 -11.24 2.32
N PRO A 106 -6.14 -11.94 3.02
CA PRO A 106 -6.37 -13.36 2.80
C PRO A 106 -7.10 -13.63 1.47
N PRO A 107 -7.11 -14.88 0.98
CA PRO A 107 -7.87 -15.26 -0.19
C PRO A 107 -9.34 -14.79 -0.11
N LYS A 108 -9.83 -14.21 -1.20
CA LYS A 108 -11.15 -13.56 -1.32
C LYS A 108 -11.34 -12.33 -0.39
N GLY A 109 -10.27 -11.88 0.26
CA GLY A 109 -10.23 -10.63 1.01
C GLY A 109 -9.76 -9.47 0.14
N GLY A 110 -9.63 -8.29 0.77
CA GLY A 110 -9.07 -7.09 0.17
C GLY A 110 -9.97 -5.87 0.26
N PHE A 111 -9.53 -4.82 -0.42
CA PHE A 111 -10.28 -3.58 -0.56
C PHE A 111 -10.49 -3.32 -2.05
N HIS A 112 -11.68 -3.66 -2.54
CA HIS A 112 -12.01 -3.67 -3.96
C HIS A 112 -12.78 -2.42 -4.41
N THR A 113 -13.07 -1.51 -3.49
CA THR A 113 -13.72 -0.24 -3.80
C THR A 113 -12.75 0.69 -4.51
N TRP A 114 -13.20 1.29 -5.62
CA TRP A 114 -12.48 2.35 -6.30
C TRP A 114 -12.32 3.56 -5.37
N HIS A 115 -11.09 4.00 -5.14
CA HIS A 115 -10.79 5.12 -4.24
C HIS A 115 -9.54 5.87 -4.68
N ALA A 116 -9.41 7.07 -4.17
CA ALA A 116 -8.16 7.84 -4.15
C ALA A 116 -7.72 8.01 -2.70
N GLU A 117 -6.43 8.20 -2.49
CA GLU A 117 -5.87 8.37 -1.14
C GLU A 117 -6.10 9.76 -0.55
N HIS A 118 -6.28 10.74 -1.42
CA HIS A 118 -6.63 12.12 -1.05
C HIS A 118 -8.12 12.20 -0.70
N ALA A 119 -8.44 12.65 0.50
CA ALA A 119 -9.82 12.75 0.98
C ALA A 119 -10.07 14.08 1.72
N ARG A 120 -11.33 14.33 2.07
CA ARG A 120 -11.76 15.59 2.72
C ARG A 120 -11.31 15.74 4.18
N ASN A 121 -10.86 14.68 4.84
CA ASN A 121 -10.39 14.81 6.21
C ASN A 121 -8.98 15.43 6.25
N GLU A 122 -8.66 16.09 7.35
CA GLU A 122 -7.44 16.88 7.50
C GLU A 122 -6.17 16.04 7.20
N SER A 123 -6.07 14.84 7.74
CA SER A 123 -4.88 13.99 7.54
C SER A 123 -4.73 13.48 6.10
N ALA A 124 -5.81 13.21 5.39
CA ALA A 124 -5.75 12.71 4.02
C ALA A 124 -5.61 13.84 2.97
N SER A 125 -5.92 15.10 3.33
CA SER A 125 -5.77 16.25 2.43
C SER A 125 -4.30 16.61 2.14
N TRP A 126 -3.36 16.16 2.97
CA TRP A 126 -1.92 16.38 2.80
C TRP A 126 -1.20 15.31 1.98
N ARG A 127 -1.88 14.23 1.63
CA ARG A 127 -1.30 13.14 0.85
C ARG A 127 -1.05 13.58 -0.59
N ASN A 128 0.19 13.61 -1.01
CA ASN A 128 0.58 14.00 -2.36
C ASN A 128 0.98 12.80 -3.21
N LEU A 129 1.83 11.93 -2.66
CA LEU A 129 2.32 10.73 -3.30
C LEU A 129 1.97 9.53 -2.43
N THR A 130 1.55 8.45 -3.05
CA THR A 130 1.37 7.15 -2.42
C THR A 130 2.53 6.25 -2.81
N TRP A 131 3.02 5.47 -1.86
CA TRP A 131 3.93 4.39 -2.12
C TRP A 131 3.35 3.06 -1.66
N THR A 132 3.63 1.99 -2.38
CA THR A 132 3.27 0.62 -2.03
C THR A 132 4.44 -0.31 -2.33
N LEU A 133 4.94 -0.98 -1.30
CA LEU A 133 5.91 -2.06 -1.42
C LEU A 133 5.17 -3.39 -1.33
N TYR A 134 5.25 -4.20 -2.38
CA TYR A 134 4.71 -5.55 -2.38
C TYR A 134 5.70 -6.48 -1.68
N LEU A 135 5.25 -7.19 -0.65
CA LEU A 135 6.12 -7.95 0.25
C LEU A 135 6.26 -9.41 -0.18
N ASN A 136 5.36 -9.92 -1.02
CA ASN A 136 5.42 -11.26 -1.58
C ASN A 136 4.96 -11.30 -3.04
N ASP A 137 5.31 -12.39 -3.73
CA ASP A 137 4.81 -12.67 -5.06
C ASP A 137 3.36 -13.11 -5.00
N ILE A 138 2.56 -12.64 -5.96
CA ILE A 138 1.19 -13.08 -6.18
C ILE A 138 1.10 -13.64 -7.60
N PRO A 139 0.40 -14.76 -7.83
CA PRO A 139 0.20 -15.31 -9.16
C PRO A 139 -0.38 -14.27 -10.15
N ASP A 140 0.02 -14.38 -11.41
CA ASP A 140 -0.40 -13.45 -12.44
C ASP A 140 -1.93 -13.46 -12.61
N GLY A 141 -2.52 -12.28 -12.68
CA GLY A 141 -3.97 -12.09 -12.79
C GLY A 141 -4.72 -12.05 -11.45
N GLU A 142 -3.99 -12.10 -10.33
CA GLU A 142 -4.55 -11.95 -8.99
C GLU A 142 -3.90 -10.78 -8.24
N GLY A 143 -4.67 -10.12 -7.39
CA GLY A 143 -4.17 -9.17 -6.40
C GLY A 143 -3.53 -7.91 -6.95
N GLU A 144 -3.67 -7.59 -8.24
CA GLU A 144 -3.06 -6.42 -8.84
C GLU A 144 -3.60 -5.12 -8.21
N THR A 145 -2.81 -4.07 -8.23
CA THR A 145 -3.30 -2.71 -8.05
C THR A 145 -3.74 -2.17 -9.41
N GLU A 146 -5.03 -1.89 -9.57
CA GLU A 146 -5.64 -1.46 -10.83
C GLU A 146 -5.99 0.02 -10.79
N PHE A 147 -5.61 0.76 -11.85
CA PHE A 147 -5.86 2.20 -12.02
C PHE A 147 -6.86 2.41 -13.15
N ILE A 148 -8.05 2.95 -12.81
CA ILE A 148 -9.18 3.02 -13.76
C ILE A 148 -8.92 4.00 -14.91
N GLU A 149 -8.35 5.18 -14.62
CA GLU A 149 -8.11 6.23 -15.61
C GLU A 149 -7.10 5.82 -16.69
N TYR A 150 -6.21 4.86 -16.35
CA TYR A 150 -5.14 4.43 -17.24
C TYR A 150 -5.35 3.04 -17.84
N GLY A 151 -6.38 2.30 -17.38
CA GLY A 151 -6.55 0.89 -17.74
C GLY A 151 -5.32 0.05 -17.39
N MET A 152 -4.58 0.43 -16.35
CA MET A 152 -3.29 -0.15 -15.98
C MET A 152 -3.42 -1.00 -14.73
N LYS A 153 -2.68 -2.09 -14.69
CA LYS A 153 -2.57 -2.97 -13.53
C LYS A 153 -1.11 -3.16 -13.16
N VAL A 154 -0.80 -3.07 -11.88
CA VAL A 154 0.51 -3.39 -11.31
C VAL A 154 0.41 -4.75 -10.64
N GLN A 155 1.11 -5.74 -11.20
CA GLN A 155 1.18 -7.10 -10.66
C GLN A 155 2.09 -7.11 -9.42
N PRO A 156 1.64 -7.61 -8.26
CA PRO A 156 2.49 -7.75 -7.09
C PRO A 156 3.66 -8.69 -7.32
N LYS A 157 4.86 -8.20 -7.06
CA LYS A 157 6.10 -9.00 -7.02
C LYS A 157 6.86 -8.62 -5.76
N LYS A 158 7.45 -9.58 -5.07
CA LYS A 158 8.24 -9.33 -3.86
C LYS A 158 9.33 -8.30 -4.11
N GLY A 159 9.37 -7.27 -3.29
CA GLY A 159 10.32 -6.16 -3.41
C GLY A 159 9.98 -5.12 -4.48
N LEU A 160 8.83 -5.22 -5.17
CA LEU A 160 8.39 -4.19 -6.11
C LEU A 160 7.81 -3.00 -5.33
N LEU A 161 8.45 -1.83 -5.47
CA LEU A 161 8.02 -0.56 -4.90
C LEU A 161 7.34 0.28 -5.97
N CYS A 162 6.07 0.61 -5.77
CA CYS A 162 5.27 1.41 -6.70
C CYS A 162 4.97 2.78 -6.10
N PHE A 163 5.17 3.85 -6.88
CA PHE A 163 4.78 5.22 -6.56
C PHE A 163 3.69 5.69 -7.50
N PHE A 164 2.72 6.44 -6.98
CA PHE A 164 1.68 7.11 -7.75
C PHE A 164 1.07 8.28 -6.98
N PRO A 165 0.55 9.32 -7.67
CA PRO A 165 -0.13 10.43 -7.00
C PRO A 165 -1.33 9.98 -6.16
N ALA A 166 -1.49 10.59 -4.99
CA ALA A 166 -2.60 10.28 -4.08
C ALA A 166 -3.95 10.85 -4.55
N ALA A 167 -3.94 11.72 -5.55
CA ALA A 167 -5.10 12.48 -6.03
C ALA A 167 -6.13 11.62 -6.76
N TRP A 168 -7.34 12.18 -6.92
CA TRP A 168 -8.47 11.58 -7.65
C TRP A 168 -8.17 11.22 -9.12
N THR A 169 -7.10 11.77 -9.70
CA THR A 169 -6.60 11.40 -11.03
C THR A 169 -5.98 9.99 -11.08
N HIS A 170 -5.79 9.36 -9.94
CA HIS A 170 -5.23 8.02 -9.80
C HIS A 170 -6.15 7.14 -8.95
N THR A 171 -7.44 7.14 -9.32
CA THR A 171 -8.41 6.25 -8.70
C THR A 171 -8.00 4.80 -8.95
N HIS A 172 -7.87 4.05 -7.87
CA HIS A 172 -7.37 2.68 -7.91
C HIS A 172 -8.11 1.76 -6.96
N ARG A 173 -7.83 0.47 -7.09
CA ARG A 173 -8.31 -0.59 -6.17
C ARG A 173 -7.32 -1.74 -6.11
N GLY A 174 -7.41 -2.54 -5.05
CA GLY A 174 -6.79 -3.86 -5.03
C GLY A 174 -7.71 -4.89 -5.65
N ASN A 175 -7.24 -5.63 -6.65
CA ASN A 175 -7.97 -6.75 -7.21
C ASN A 175 -7.96 -7.95 -6.24
N PRO A 176 -8.95 -8.87 -6.31
CA PRO A 176 -9.02 -10.03 -5.44
C PRO A 176 -7.79 -10.94 -5.56
N VAL A 177 -7.40 -11.52 -4.44
CA VAL A 177 -6.46 -12.67 -4.37
C VAL A 177 -7.29 -13.92 -4.13
N TYR A 178 -6.93 -15.04 -4.74
CA TYR A 178 -7.68 -16.29 -4.59
C TYR A 178 -6.83 -17.45 -4.05
N SER A 179 -5.53 -17.47 -4.37
CA SER A 179 -4.66 -18.63 -4.17
C SER A 179 -3.77 -18.55 -2.93
N CYS A 180 -3.48 -17.34 -2.43
CA CYS A 180 -2.54 -17.13 -1.31
C CYS A 180 -2.84 -15.84 -0.56
N ASP A 181 -2.19 -15.63 0.58
CA ASP A 181 -2.19 -14.36 1.27
C ASP A 181 -1.35 -13.32 0.51
N LYS A 182 -1.84 -12.11 0.36
CA LYS A 182 -1.11 -10.96 -0.19
C LYS A 182 -0.66 -10.05 0.94
N TYR A 183 0.62 -9.67 0.92
CA TYR A 183 1.20 -8.75 1.89
C TYR A 183 1.71 -7.49 1.20
N ILE A 184 1.40 -6.34 1.76
CA ILE A 184 1.91 -5.03 1.32
C ILE A 184 2.29 -4.15 2.50
N ALA A 185 3.26 -3.27 2.29
CA ALA A 185 3.45 -2.08 3.10
C ALA A 185 3.10 -0.86 2.23
N THR A 186 2.35 0.09 2.77
CA THR A 186 1.91 1.28 2.05
C THR A 186 1.89 2.51 2.95
N GLY A 187 2.04 3.68 2.34
CA GLY A 187 2.00 4.97 3.03
C GLY A 187 1.95 6.16 2.07
N TRP A 188 2.05 7.34 2.64
CA TRP A 188 1.93 8.60 1.94
C TRP A 188 3.03 9.57 2.34
#